data_14d97154a408a5ecd4637773b5dbb228
#
_entry.id   14d97154a408a5ecd4637773b5dbb228
#
_cell.length_a   1.000
_cell.length_b   1.000
_cell.length_c   1.000
_cell.angle_alpha   90.00
_cell.angle_beta   90.00
_cell.angle_gamma   90.00
#
_symmetry.space_group_name_H-M   'P 1'
#
loop_
_entity.id
_entity.type
_entity.pdbx_description
1 polymer ?
#
loop_
_entity_poly.entity_id
_entity_poly.type
_entity_poly.pdbx_seq_one_letter_code
_entity_poly.pdbx_strand_id
1 'polypeptide(L)'
;MTYDVIIVGGGIAGLSTAVRCTELDLKPIVLEKGEPADYPCNARFSGGIVHVAEKEMRAHEADILAKIDHLTDGVGSGGLAAIMAADAEKALDWLRGNNAKFIKGGAIELMRWVLAPSGQAAGFTCQVIKNK
;
A
#
# COMPACT_ATOMS: atom_id res chain seq x y z
N MET A 1 26.07 -15.36 5.37
CA MET A 1 25.15 -14.89 4.31
C MET A 1 25.39 -13.41 4.14
N THR A 2 25.49 -12.93 2.90
CA THR A 2 25.68 -11.51 2.58
C THR A 2 24.37 -10.98 2.00
N TYR A 3 23.96 -9.80 2.41
CA TYR A 3 22.77 -9.09 1.90
C TYR A 3 23.22 -7.80 1.22
N ASP A 4 22.52 -7.42 0.17
CA ASP A 4 22.83 -6.21 -0.60
C ASP A 4 22.11 -4.98 -0.04
N VAL A 5 20.94 -5.18 0.61
CA VAL A 5 20.09 -4.10 1.14
C VAL A 5 19.58 -4.48 2.53
N ILE A 6 19.67 -3.56 3.48
CA ILE A 6 19.05 -3.65 4.78
C ILE A 6 17.86 -2.71 4.82
N ILE A 7 16.68 -3.26 5.10
CA ILE A 7 15.40 -2.54 5.20
C ILE A 7 14.97 -2.55 6.65
N VAL A 8 14.72 -1.38 7.22
CA VAL A 8 14.27 -1.25 8.61
C VAL A 8 12.77 -1.00 8.65
N GLY A 9 12.05 -1.94 9.23
CA GLY A 9 10.59 -1.95 9.37
C GLY A 9 9.86 -2.85 8.38
N GLY A 10 9.03 -3.75 8.90
CA GLY A 10 8.20 -4.71 8.14
C GLY A 10 6.80 -4.17 7.78
N GLY A 11 6.59 -2.86 7.74
CA GLY A 11 5.37 -2.25 7.24
C GLY A 11 5.26 -2.31 5.72
N ILE A 12 4.17 -1.76 5.17
CA ILE A 12 3.91 -1.83 3.72
C ILE A 12 5.06 -1.25 2.88
N ALA A 13 5.66 -0.15 3.30
CA ALA A 13 6.79 0.47 2.60
C ALA A 13 8.01 -0.46 2.58
N GLY A 14 8.38 -1.03 3.74
CA GLY A 14 9.53 -1.94 3.83
C GLY A 14 9.32 -3.22 3.04
N LEU A 15 8.13 -3.83 3.12
CA LEU A 15 7.82 -5.04 2.36
C LEU A 15 7.77 -4.77 0.85
N SER A 16 7.20 -3.65 0.41
CA SER A 16 7.22 -3.26 -1.00
C SER A 16 8.65 -3.02 -1.50
N THR A 17 9.49 -2.39 -0.67
CA THR A 17 10.92 -2.22 -0.99
C THR A 17 11.62 -3.57 -1.12
N ALA A 18 11.34 -4.52 -0.23
CA ALA A 18 11.93 -5.86 -0.30
C ALA A 18 11.55 -6.58 -1.60
N VAL A 19 10.26 -6.55 -1.96
CA VAL A 19 9.79 -7.13 -3.24
C VAL A 19 10.52 -6.45 -4.41
N ARG A 20 10.60 -5.13 -4.41
CA ARG A 20 11.30 -4.41 -5.49
C ARG A 20 12.77 -4.73 -5.57
N CYS A 21 13.45 -4.91 -4.45
CA CYS A 21 14.85 -5.37 -4.43
C CYS A 21 14.99 -6.74 -5.10
N THR A 22 14.10 -7.70 -4.81
CA THR A 22 14.16 -9.02 -5.45
C THR A 22 13.90 -8.99 -6.95
N GLU A 23 13.03 -8.08 -7.43
CA GLU A 23 12.82 -7.85 -8.87
C GLU A 23 14.07 -7.31 -9.58
N LEU A 24 14.99 -6.71 -8.83
CA LEU A 24 16.26 -6.17 -9.28
C LEU A 24 17.45 -7.11 -9.01
N ASP A 25 17.17 -8.37 -8.72
CA ASP A 25 18.17 -9.39 -8.38
C ASP A 25 19.03 -9.06 -7.14
N LEU A 26 18.55 -8.15 -6.28
CA LEU A 26 19.20 -7.82 -5.01
C LEU A 26 18.68 -8.74 -3.91
N LYS A 27 19.51 -8.98 -2.89
CA LYS A 27 19.18 -9.77 -1.69
C LYS A 27 18.85 -8.85 -0.51
N PRO A 28 17.58 -8.53 -0.27
CA PRO A 28 17.19 -7.72 0.86
C PRO A 28 17.12 -8.53 2.16
N ILE A 29 17.36 -7.85 3.28
CA ILE A 29 16.97 -8.31 4.61
C ILE A 29 16.07 -7.27 5.25
N VAL A 30 14.94 -7.69 5.81
CA VAL A 30 14.01 -6.83 6.54
C VAL A 30 14.21 -7.02 8.03
N LEU A 31 14.54 -5.94 8.72
CA LEU A 31 14.67 -5.91 10.18
C LEU A 31 13.39 -5.31 10.76
N GLU A 32 12.66 -6.12 11.52
CA GLU A 32 11.43 -5.70 12.20
C GLU A 32 11.63 -5.81 13.72
N LYS A 33 11.17 -4.80 14.47
CA LYS A 33 11.33 -4.74 15.93
C LYS A 33 10.35 -5.65 16.69
N GLY A 34 9.25 -6.02 16.04
CA GLY A 34 8.21 -6.85 16.65
C GLY A 34 8.46 -8.33 16.46
N GLU A 35 7.75 -9.14 17.23
CA GLU A 35 7.81 -10.59 17.11
C GLU A 35 7.27 -11.07 15.74
N PRO A 36 7.87 -12.11 15.12
CA PRO A 36 7.56 -12.50 13.75
C PRO A 36 6.08 -12.79 13.47
N ALA A 37 5.39 -13.34 14.48
CA ALA A 37 3.98 -13.73 14.32
C ALA A 37 3.00 -12.59 14.52
N ASP A 38 3.37 -11.53 15.23
CA ASP A 38 2.41 -10.50 15.67
C ASP A 38 2.99 -9.09 15.84
N TYR A 39 3.93 -8.71 14.96
CA TYR A 39 4.50 -7.38 15.03
C TYR A 39 3.47 -6.27 14.77
N PRO A 40 3.43 -5.20 15.59
CA PRO A 40 2.50 -4.11 15.42
C PRO A 40 2.94 -3.20 14.27
N CYS A 41 2.17 -3.16 13.20
CA CYS A 41 2.32 -2.16 12.16
C CYS A 41 0.95 -1.72 11.63
N ASN A 42 0.85 -0.48 11.17
CA ASN A 42 -0.42 0.07 10.70
C ASN A 42 -1.03 -0.75 9.54
N ALA A 43 -0.20 -1.32 8.68
CA ALA A 43 -0.66 -2.14 7.57
C ALA A 43 -1.42 -3.40 8.02
N ARG A 44 -1.07 -4.00 9.15
CA ARG A 44 -1.78 -5.18 9.70
C ARG A 44 -3.17 -4.84 10.22
N PHE A 45 -3.34 -3.62 10.72
CA PHE A 45 -4.59 -3.15 11.30
C PHE A 45 -5.44 -2.36 10.30
N SER A 46 -4.93 -2.12 9.09
CA SER A 46 -5.68 -1.48 8.02
C SER A 46 -6.73 -2.45 7.47
N GLY A 47 -7.90 -1.93 7.09
CA GLY A 47 -8.94 -2.71 6.43
C GLY A 47 -8.63 -3.07 4.97
N GLY A 48 -7.42 -2.81 4.50
CA GLY A 48 -7.05 -3.00 3.10
C GLY A 48 -7.71 -2.00 2.14
N ILE A 49 -8.27 -0.92 2.65
CA ILE A 49 -8.87 0.14 1.84
C ILE A 49 -7.77 0.86 1.08
N VAL A 50 -7.97 1.04 -0.22
CA VAL A 50 -7.02 1.72 -1.11
C VAL A 50 -7.63 3.03 -1.57
N HIS A 51 -6.99 4.13 -1.18
CA HIS A 51 -7.32 5.46 -1.62
C HIS A 51 -6.25 5.97 -2.57
N VAL A 52 -6.60 6.13 -3.83
CA VAL A 52 -5.82 6.91 -4.78
C VAL A 52 -6.62 8.16 -5.16
N ALA A 53 -7.91 7.99 -5.37
CA ALA A 53 -8.90 9.04 -5.51
C ALA A 53 -10.22 8.54 -4.91
N GLU A 54 -11.05 9.44 -4.41
CA GLU A 54 -12.25 9.08 -3.62
C GLU A 54 -13.20 8.09 -4.28
N LYS A 55 -13.33 8.13 -5.59
CA LYS A 55 -14.37 7.36 -6.32
C LYS A 55 -13.80 6.22 -7.13
N GLU A 56 -12.63 6.41 -7.72
CA GLU A 56 -12.03 5.44 -8.62
C GLU A 56 -10.58 5.13 -8.20
N MET A 57 -10.11 3.95 -8.56
CA MET A 57 -8.72 3.55 -8.28
C MET A 57 -7.71 4.36 -9.11
N ARG A 58 -8.14 4.92 -10.22
CA ARG A 58 -7.32 5.74 -11.11
C ARG A 58 -7.92 7.13 -11.17
N ALA A 59 -7.07 8.14 -11.09
CA ALA A 59 -7.43 9.53 -11.27
C ALA A 59 -6.28 10.27 -11.94
N HIS A 60 -6.59 11.36 -12.62
CA HIS A 60 -5.56 12.22 -13.17
C HIS A 60 -4.73 12.85 -12.06
N GLU A 61 -3.46 13.07 -12.34
CA GLU A 61 -2.50 13.67 -11.39
C GLU A 61 -3.05 14.96 -10.76
N ALA A 62 -3.66 15.83 -11.57
CA ALA A 62 -4.26 17.08 -11.09
C ALA A 62 -5.38 16.86 -10.07
N ASP A 63 -6.21 15.84 -10.25
CA ASP A 63 -7.30 15.50 -9.32
C ASP A 63 -6.76 14.97 -7.99
N ILE A 64 -5.70 14.16 -8.06
CA ILE A 64 -5.02 13.64 -6.86
C ILE A 64 -4.38 14.78 -6.08
N LEU A 65 -3.69 15.70 -6.76
CA LEU A 65 -3.08 16.87 -6.14
C LEU A 65 -4.10 17.77 -5.47
N ALA A 66 -5.18 18.10 -6.17
CA ALA A 66 -6.26 18.92 -5.62
C ALA A 66 -6.89 18.25 -4.39
N LYS A 67 -7.00 16.93 -4.39
CA LYS A 67 -7.53 16.18 -3.26
C LYS A 67 -6.58 16.17 -2.06
N ILE A 68 -5.30 15.98 -2.29
CA ILE A 68 -4.28 16.06 -1.23
C ILE A 68 -4.31 17.46 -0.59
N ASP A 69 -4.31 18.49 -1.40
CA ASP A 69 -4.37 19.88 -0.95
C ASP A 69 -5.60 20.13 -0.07
N HIS A 70 -6.76 19.72 -0.54
CA HIS A 70 -8.02 19.84 0.21
C HIS A 70 -8.00 19.09 1.54
N LEU A 71 -7.49 17.84 1.55
CA LEU A 71 -7.46 17.00 2.77
C LEU A 71 -6.42 17.45 3.79
N THR A 72 -5.42 18.20 3.36
CA THR A 72 -4.35 18.70 4.21
C THR A 72 -4.46 20.19 4.50
N ASP A 73 -5.56 20.83 4.10
CA ASP A 73 -5.76 22.31 4.21
C ASP A 73 -4.55 23.10 3.67
N GLY A 74 -3.96 22.63 2.55
CA GLY A 74 -2.82 23.26 1.90
C GLY A 74 -1.47 23.08 2.60
N VAL A 75 -1.39 22.39 3.74
CA VAL A 75 -0.12 22.17 4.47
C VAL A 75 0.64 20.92 4.04
N GLY A 76 0.16 20.22 3.05
CA GLY A 76 0.85 19.07 2.47
C GLY A 76 2.20 19.44 1.86
N SER A 77 3.18 18.52 1.94
CA SER A 77 4.46 18.71 1.25
C SER A 77 4.26 18.66 -0.27
N GLY A 78 4.32 19.80 -0.94
CA GLY A 78 4.11 19.91 -2.39
C GLY A 78 5.00 18.96 -3.20
N GLY A 79 6.24 18.75 -2.81
CA GLY A 79 7.15 17.83 -3.48
C GLY A 79 6.72 16.36 -3.34
N LEU A 80 6.35 15.92 -2.14
CA LEU A 80 5.87 14.56 -1.90
C LEU A 80 4.49 14.32 -2.53
N ALA A 81 3.60 15.30 -2.46
CA ALA A 81 2.30 15.22 -3.10
C ALA A 81 2.42 15.04 -4.62
N ALA A 82 3.32 15.79 -5.27
CA ALA A 82 3.58 15.66 -6.69
C ALA A 82 4.11 14.26 -7.06
N ILE A 83 5.06 13.71 -6.30
CA ILE A 83 5.57 12.35 -6.52
C ILE A 83 4.45 11.32 -6.33
N MET A 84 3.65 11.45 -5.27
CA MET A 84 2.53 10.53 -5.03
C MET A 84 1.51 10.56 -6.17
N ALA A 85 1.16 11.74 -6.66
CA ALA A 85 0.20 11.90 -7.75
C ALA A 85 0.75 11.33 -9.07
N ALA A 86 1.99 11.65 -9.42
CA ALA A 86 2.63 11.20 -10.66
C ALA A 86 2.86 9.68 -10.71
N ASP A 87 3.10 9.04 -9.56
CA ASP A 87 3.43 7.61 -9.50
C ASP A 87 2.26 6.73 -9.04
N ALA A 88 1.11 7.31 -8.69
CA ALA A 88 -0.02 6.55 -8.17
C ALA A 88 -0.50 5.43 -9.11
N GLU A 89 -0.64 5.70 -10.40
CA GLU A 89 -1.04 4.68 -11.38
C GLU A 89 0.02 3.60 -11.56
N LYS A 90 1.29 3.97 -11.63
CA LYS A 90 2.41 3.03 -11.74
C LYS A 90 2.47 2.11 -10.53
N ALA A 91 2.25 2.65 -9.33
CA ALA A 91 2.20 1.87 -8.10
C ALA A 91 1.05 0.84 -8.12
N LEU A 92 -0.14 1.22 -8.58
CA LEU A 92 -1.26 0.30 -8.75
C LEU A 92 -0.97 -0.81 -9.76
N ASP A 93 -0.37 -0.47 -10.89
CA ASP A 93 -0.02 -1.45 -11.92
C ASP A 93 1.08 -2.40 -11.43
N TRP A 94 2.06 -1.89 -10.70
CA TRP A 94 3.08 -2.71 -10.06
C TRP A 94 2.47 -3.67 -9.03
N LEU A 95 1.55 -3.22 -8.18
CA LEU A 95 0.86 -4.08 -7.23
C LEU A 95 0.07 -5.18 -7.95
N ARG A 96 -0.64 -4.87 -9.03
CA ARG A 96 -1.36 -5.85 -9.86
C ARG A 96 -0.42 -6.85 -10.52
N GLY A 97 0.73 -6.39 -11.01
CA GLY A 97 1.78 -7.25 -11.54
C GLY A 97 2.31 -8.24 -10.49
N ASN A 98 2.30 -7.85 -9.22
CA ASN A 98 2.62 -8.67 -8.07
C ASN A 98 1.41 -9.42 -7.47
N ASN A 99 0.39 -9.71 -8.29
CA ASN A 99 -0.81 -10.47 -7.93
C ASN A 99 -1.72 -9.81 -6.88
N ALA A 100 -1.58 -8.52 -6.61
CA ALA A 100 -2.54 -7.82 -5.77
C ALA A 100 -3.91 -7.74 -6.46
N LYS A 101 -4.94 -8.15 -5.76
CA LYS A 101 -6.33 -8.12 -6.24
C LYS A 101 -7.07 -7.00 -5.54
N PHE A 102 -7.73 -6.17 -6.34
CA PHE A 102 -8.60 -5.11 -5.84
C PHE A 102 -10.03 -5.43 -6.17
N ILE A 103 -10.90 -5.32 -5.20
CA ILE A 103 -12.34 -5.56 -5.36
C ILE A 103 -13.14 -4.34 -4.96
N LYS A 104 -14.26 -4.14 -5.61
CA LYS A 104 -15.24 -3.16 -5.15
C LYS A 104 -15.94 -3.73 -3.91
N GLY A 105 -15.79 -3.03 -2.80
CA GLY A 105 -16.43 -3.38 -1.53
C GLY A 105 -16.99 -2.12 -0.88
N GLY A 106 -18.05 -2.25 -0.11
CA GLY A 106 -18.57 -1.18 0.70
C GLY A 106 -19.62 -0.27 0.10
N ALA A 107 -20.53 0.16 0.99
CA ALA A 107 -21.65 1.03 0.65
C ALA A 107 -21.26 2.50 0.52
N ILE A 108 -20.10 2.90 1.03
CA ILE A 108 -19.63 4.29 1.00
C ILE A 108 -18.45 4.44 0.03
N GLU A 109 -18.41 5.57 -0.67
CA GLU A 109 -17.39 5.86 -1.70
C GLU A 109 -15.98 5.72 -1.16
N LEU A 110 -15.74 6.16 0.06
CA LEU A 110 -14.46 6.09 0.76
C LEU A 110 -13.93 4.66 0.94
N MET A 111 -14.79 3.64 0.95
CA MET A 111 -14.43 2.22 1.10
C MET A 111 -14.65 1.44 -0.18
N ARG A 112 -14.78 2.12 -1.32
CA ARG A 112 -15.17 1.48 -2.59
C ARG A 112 -14.19 0.42 -3.06
N TRP A 113 -12.90 0.64 -2.88
CA TRP A 113 -11.87 -0.29 -3.33
C TRP A 113 -11.10 -0.87 -2.15
N VAL A 114 -11.02 -2.17 -2.10
CA VAL A 114 -10.35 -2.93 -1.05
C VAL A 114 -9.36 -3.90 -1.68
N LEU A 115 -8.17 -3.98 -1.11
CA LEU A 115 -7.19 -4.98 -1.43
C LEU A 115 -7.64 -6.33 -0.88
N ALA A 116 -7.79 -7.33 -1.74
CA ALA A 116 -8.15 -8.68 -1.36
C ALA A 116 -6.93 -9.60 -1.38
N PRO A 117 -6.69 -10.38 -0.33
CA PRO A 117 -5.70 -11.43 -0.36
C PRO A 117 -6.01 -12.46 -1.45
N SER A 118 -4.97 -13.04 -2.04
CA SER A 118 -5.13 -14.12 -3.03
C SER A 118 -5.89 -15.29 -2.39
N GLY A 119 -7.01 -15.67 -2.99
CA GLY A 119 -7.81 -16.84 -2.55
C GLY A 119 -8.79 -16.58 -1.41
N GLN A 120 -8.92 -15.35 -0.91
CA GLN A 120 -9.95 -15.00 0.09
C GLN A 120 -10.93 -13.97 -0.47
N ALA A 121 -12.20 -14.12 -0.12
CA ALA A 121 -13.18 -13.07 -0.33
C ALA A 121 -12.88 -11.93 0.65
N ALA A 122 -12.88 -10.68 0.17
CA ALA A 122 -12.80 -9.54 1.06
C ALA A 122 -14.11 -9.46 1.85
N GLY A 123 -14.01 -9.75 3.12
CA GLY A 123 -15.08 -9.45 4.08
C GLY A 123 -14.83 -8.09 4.70
N PHE A 124 -15.89 -7.43 5.15
CA PHE A 124 -15.82 -6.16 5.88
C PHE A 124 -15.18 -6.24 7.27
N THR A 125 -14.78 -7.40 7.68
CA THR A 125 -14.02 -7.59 8.91
C THR A 125 -12.55 -7.51 8.59
N CYS A 126 -11.85 -6.62 9.28
CA CYS A 126 -10.40 -6.58 9.35
C CYS A 126 -9.89 -7.98 9.77
N GLN A 127 -9.76 -8.88 8.82
CA GLN A 127 -9.10 -10.16 9.10
C GLN A 127 -7.61 -9.90 9.01
N VAL A 128 -7.00 -9.78 10.18
CA VAL A 128 -5.56 -9.94 10.31
C VAL A 128 -5.22 -11.30 9.68
N ILE A 129 -4.50 -11.27 8.56
CA ILE A 129 -4.03 -12.49 7.92
C ILE A 129 -3.06 -13.13 8.91
N LYS A 130 -3.52 -14.11 9.63
CA LYS A 130 -2.64 -15.01 10.38
C LYS A 130 -1.97 -15.89 9.36
N ASN A 131 -0.72 -15.62 9.06
CA ASN A 131 0.11 -16.59 8.38
C ASN A 131 0.20 -17.83 9.28
N LYS A 132 -0.30 -18.93 8.78
CA LYS A 132 0.05 -20.26 9.32
C LYS A 132 1.39 -20.66 8.79
#